data_d926a12926c09b8e09683c62ac934619
#
_entry.id   d926a12926c09b8e09683c62ac934619
#
_cell.length_a   1.000
_cell.length_b   1.000
_cell.length_c   1.000
_cell.angle_alpha   90.00
_cell.angle_beta   90.00
_cell.angle_gamma   90.00
#
_symmetry.space_group_name_H-M   'P 1'
#
loop_
_entity.id
_entity.type
_entity.pdbx_description
1 polymer ?
#
loop_
_entity_poly.entity_id
_entity_poly.type
_entity_poly.pdbx_seq_one_letter_code
_entity_poly.pdbx_strand_id
1 'polypeptide(L)'
;MDVLIQMDNKSPSEIIAAIREAQELAKPVEKEWQNFKGLKLTDLDLSGLDLSGFDFSECEMSRCDLSRAKCPGANFDGAVLYKAKLDDAEFLGATFRGANLSGCSAAKSGFGMSIITSATFFDARMEDATFVEAQVCQSDLRATKLARCRFFGADLEQSDFSQADMEDVDFRETNIDGANFRHASLRGAQLRDARNYTEAEWIGSDIRDIDFTGAYLLRQHIIDENFLYEFRNQSKLSKYVYYVWKWTSDCGRSMIRWGVFLALNILFFAVIYWGMDTWMPPAEPFASHLTKIGEGGLPGGFIPYLYYSVVTFTTLGYGDVAPQTVAGQIVLIIHISIGYLGLGALLSILATKFASRGN
;
A
#
# COMPACT_ATOMS: atom_id res chain seq x y z
N MET A 1 -26.62 -33.43 -4.53
CA MET A 1 -26.30 -34.85 -4.41
C MET A 1 -26.72 -35.63 -5.64
N ASP A 2 -27.39 -35.01 -6.62
CA ASP A 2 -28.05 -35.72 -7.74
C ASP A 2 -27.35 -35.59 -9.11
N VAL A 3 -26.24 -34.84 -9.23
CA VAL A 3 -25.49 -34.70 -10.50
C VAL A 3 -24.37 -35.75 -10.63
N LEU A 4 -23.95 -36.37 -9.55
CA LEU A 4 -22.90 -37.40 -9.52
C LEU A 4 -23.37 -38.79 -9.99
N ILE A 5 -24.66 -39.00 -10.25
CA ILE A 5 -25.25 -40.32 -10.55
C ILE A 5 -25.36 -40.57 -12.06
N GLN A 6 -25.13 -39.58 -12.94
CA GLN A 6 -25.32 -39.69 -14.38
C GLN A 6 -24.06 -39.76 -15.25
N MET A 7 -22.88 -39.79 -14.65
CA MET A 7 -21.66 -40.09 -15.40
C MET A 7 -21.52 -41.62 -15.54
N ASP A 8 -22.29 -42.25 -16.37
CA ASP A 8 -22.27 -43.68 -16.82
C ASP A 8 -21.10 -44.54 -16.24
N ASN A 9 -20.95 -44.67 -14.92
CA ASN A 9 -19.90 -45.47 -14.24
C ASN A 9 -18.44 -45.23 -14.69
N LYS A 10 -18.15 -44.16 -15.45
CA LYS A 10 -16.80 -43.84 -15.94
C LYS A 10 -16.01 -43.06 -14.91
N SER A 11 -14.75 -43.40 -14.78
CA SER A 11 -13.81 -42.59 -13.97
C SER A 11 -13.52 -41.23 -14.65
N PRO A 12 -13.10 -40.17 -13.90
CA PRO A 12 -12.71 -38.91 -14.50
C PRO A 12 -11.65 -39.05 -15.60
N SER A 13 -10.73 -39.99 -15.46
CA SER A 13 -9.69 -40.26 -16.47
C SER A 13 -10.29 -40.86 -17.78
N GLU A 14 -11.31 -41.72 -17.68
CA GLU A 14 -12.00 -42.25 -18.86
C GLU A 14 -12.82 -41.19 -19.58
N ILE A 15 -13.44 -40.27 -18.83
CA ILE A 15 -14.18 -39.14 -19.40
C ILE A 15 -13.21 -38.20 -20.14
N ILE A 16 -12.07 -37.86 -19.54
CA ILE A 16 -11.05 -37.02 -20.16
C ILE A 16 -10.50 -37.69 -21.45
N ALA A 17 -10.26 -39.00 -21.45
CA ALA A 17 -9.84 -39.72 -22.63
C ALA A 17 -10.91 -39.67 -23.73
N ALA A 18 -12.20 -39.81 -23.39
CA ALA A 18 -13.30 -39.68 -24.33
C ALA A 18 -13.46 -38.26 -24.88
N ILE A 19 -13.25 -37.21 -24.04
CA ILE A 19 -13.21 -35.80 -24.49
C ILE A 19 -12.07 -35.62 -25.50
N ARG A 20 -10.89 -36.12 -25.20
CA ARG A 20 -9.71 -36.02 -26.10
C ARG A 20 -10.00 -36.67 -27.45
N GLU A 21 -10.52 -37.88 -27.45
CA GLU A 21 -10.92 -38.60 -28.67
C GLU A 21 -12.01 -37.83 -29.44
N ALA A 22 -13.02 -37.31 -28.76
CA ALA A 22 -14.08 -36.52 -29.42
C ALA A 22 -13.51 -35.27 -30.10
N GLN A 23 -12.60 -34.56 -29.45
CA GLN A 23 -11.96 -33.35 -30.00
C GLN A 23 -11.04 -33.68 -31.20
N GLU A 24 -10.26 -34.76 -31.13
CA GLU A 24 -9.44 -35.24 -32.25
C GLU A 24 -10.28 -35.57 -33.48
N LEU A 25 -11.49 -36.10 -33.27
CA LEU A 25 -12.46 -36.44 -34.32
C LEU A 25 -13.37 -35.26 -34.74
N ALA A 26 -13.12 -34.05 -34.18
CA ALA A 26 -13.97 -32.88 -34.36
C ALA A 26 -15.46 -33.10 -34.03
N LYS A 27 -15.76 -33.98 -33.09
CA LYS A 27 -17.11 -34.25 -32.61
C LYS A 27 -17.47 -33.34 -31.43
N PRO A 28 -18.75 -32.96 -31.25
CA PRO A 28 -19.16 -32.20 -30.08
C PRO A 28 -18.97 -33.03 -28.80
N VAL A 29 -18.48 -32.36 -27.73
CA VAL A 29 -18.40 -32.96 -26.39
C VAL A 29 -19.78 -32.87 -25.75
N GLU A 30 -20.22 -33.97 -25.11
CA GLU A 30 -21.49 -34.03 -24.42
C GLU A 30 -21.53 -33.04 -23.27
N LYS A 31 -22.64 -32.29 -23.12
CA LYS A 31 -22.77 -31.27 -22.06
C LYS A 31 -22.59 -31.80 -20.65
N GLU A 32 -23.00 -33.04 -20.42
CA GLU A 32 -22.88 -33.73 -19.14
C GLU A 32 -21.41 -33.93 -18.74
N TRP A 33 -20.52 -34.08 -19.71
CA TRP A 33 -19.07 -34.21 -19.49
C TRP A 33 -18.37 -32.89 -19.25
N GLN A 34 -19.06 -31.75 -19.29
CA GLN A 34 -18.49 -30.44 -19.02
C GLN A 34 -18.56 -30.04 -17.52
N ASN A 35 -19.20 -30.87 -16.68
CA ASN A 35 -19.32 -30.59 -15.25
C ASN A 35 -18.51 -31.59 -14.42
N PHE A 36 -17.37 -31.10 -13.89
CA PHE A 36 -16.48 -31.86 -13.00
C PHE A 36 -16.56 -31.40 -11.55
N LYS A 37 -17.51 -30.54 -11.21
CA LYS A 37 -17.62 -29.91 -9.90
C LYS A 37 -17.37 -30.90 -8.75
N GLY A 38 -16.40 -30.55 -7.87
CA GLY A 38 -16.07 -31.30 -6.65
C GLY A 38 -15.35 -32.64 -6.89
N LEU A 39 -14.99 -32.98 -8.13
CA LEU A 39 -14.30 -34.21 -8.44
C LEU A 39 -12.82 -34.17 -8.12
N LYS A 40 -12.23 -35.35 -7.91
CA LYS A 40 -10.79 -35.53 -7.75
C LYS A 40 -10.13 -35.79 -9.10
N LEU A 41 -9.36 -34.82 -9.58
CA LEU A 41 -8.66 -34.83 -10.88
C LEU A 41 -7.14 -34.76 -10.71
N THR A 42 -6.64 -35.14 -9.55
CA THR A 42 -5.22 -35.06 -9.20
C THR A 42 -4.36 -35.88 -10.18
N ASP A 43 -3.21 -35.28 -10.59
CA ASP A 43 -2.24 -35.91 -11.50
C ASP A 43 -2.78 -36.22 -12.91
N LEU A 44 -3.95 -35.71 -13.33
CA LEU A 44 -4.51 -36.00 -14.65
C LEU A 44 -3.90 -35.10 -15.74
N ASP A 45 -3.78 -35.63 -16.94
CA ASP A 45 -3.35 -34.93 -18.14
C ASP A 45 -4.55 -34.33 -18.90
N LEU A 46 -4.71 -33.03 -18.81
CA LEU A 46 -5.72 -32.20 -19.50
C LEU A 46 -5.07 -31.33 -20.58
N SER A 47 -3.79 -31.60 -20.89
CA SER A 47 -3.00 -30.72 -21.75
C SER A 47 -3.57 -30.64 -23.17
N GLY A 48 -3.57 -29.39 -23.71
CA GLY A 48 -4.01 -29.11 -25.08
C GLY A 48 -5.50 -29.30 -25.35
N LEU A 49 -6.31 -29.67 -24.36
CA LEU A 49 -7.76 -29.85 -24.54
C LEU A 49 -8.48 -28.50 -24.64
N ASP A 50 -9.57 -28.46 -25.38
CA ASP A 50 -10.56 -27.41 -25.34
C ASP A 50 -11.57 -27.66 -24.22
N LEU A 51 -11.44 -26.91 -23.14
CA LEU A 51 -12.25 -27.00 -21.92
C LEU A 51 -13.07 -25.70 -21.73
N SER A 52 -13.43 -25.04 -22.83
CA SER A 52 -14.19 -23.79 -22.83
C SER A 52 -15.52 -23.94 -22.10
N GLY A 53 -15.76 -23.14 -21.07
CA GLY A 53 -16.99 -23.14 -20.28
C GLY A 53 -17.19 -24.35 -19.36
N PHE A 54 -16.18 -25.20 -19.18
CA PHE A 54 -16.25 -26.33 -18.25
C PHE A 54 -16.33 -25.87 -16.79
N ASP A 55 -17.02 -26.64 -15.97
CA ASP A 55 -17.13 -26.40 -14.53
C ASP A 55 -16.18 -27.33 -13.75
N PHE A 56 -15.08 -26.76 -13.26
CA PHE A 56 -14.10 -27.37 -12.37
C PHE A 56 -14.18 -26.80 -10.94
N SER A 57 -15.29 -26.19 -10.59
CA SER A 57 -15.44 -25.60 -9.25
C SER A 57 -15.29 -26.65 -8.16
N GLU A 58 -14.57 -26.27 -7.09
CA GLU A 58 -14.31 -27.13 -5.93
C GLU A 58 -13.53 -28.44 -6.26
N CYS A 59 -12.97 -28.58 -7.48
CA CYS A 59 -12.19 -29.74 -7.86
C CYS A 59 -10.84 -29.82 -7.16
N GLU A 60 -10.42 -31.06 -6.83
CA GLU A 60 -9.05 -31.35 -6.40
C GLU A 60 -8.18 -31.68 -7.63
N MET A 61 -7.46 -30.67 -8.14
CA MET A 61 -6.66 -30.71 -9.38
C MET A 61 -5.16 -30.58 -9.12
N SER A 62 -4.70 -30.97 -7.93
CA SER A 62 -3.27 -30.88 -7.60
C SER A 62 -2.42 -31.65 -8.60
N ARG A 63 -1.35 -30.99 -9.09
CA ARG A 63 -0.37 -31.52 -10.04
C ARG A 63 -0.97 -31.98 -11.39
N CYS A 64 -2.19 -31.58 -11.74
CA CYS A 64 -2.72 -31.84 -13.07
C CYS A 64 -1.93 -31.05 -14.14
N ASP A 65 -1.97 -31.53 -15.36
CA ASP A 65 -1.36 -30.86 -16.52
C ASP A 65 -2.44 -30.24 -17.40
N LEU A 66 -2.56 -28.91 -17.37
CA LEU A 66 -3.42 -28.09 -18.21
C LEU A 66 -2.59 -27.30 -19.24
N SER A 67 -1.33 -27.68 -19.45
CA SER A 67 -0.46 -26.95 -20.39
C SER A 67 -1.07 -26.86 -21.78
N ARG A 68 -1.11 -25.67 -22.35
CA ARG A 68 -1.73 -25.37 -23.65
C ARG A 68 -3.23 -25.70 -23.75
N ALA A 69 -3.92 -25.95 -22.63
CA ALA A 69 -5.36 -26.12 -22.61
C ALA A 69 -6.08 -24.80 -22.92
N LYS A 70 -7.23 -24.88 -23.58
CA LYS A 70 -8.11 -23.74 -23.83
C LYS A 70 -9.26 -23.79 -22.82
N CYS A 71 -9.31 -22.85 -21.91
CA CYS A 71 -10.30 -22.79 -20.83
C CYS A 71 -11.05 -21.44 -20.79
N PRO A 72 -11.40 -20.80 -21.95
CA PRO A 72 -12.12 -19.53 -21.89
C PRO A 72 -13.49 -19.73 -21.22
N GLY A 73 -13.80 -18.84 -20.25
CA GLY A 73 -15.02 -18.89 -19.49
C GLY A 73 -15.20 -20.11 -18.57
N ALA A 74 -14.17 -20.94 -18.38
CA ALA A 74 -14.23 -22.07 -17.46
C ALA A 74 -14.30 -21.61 -16.00
N ASN A 75 -14.93 -22.41 -15.16
CA ASN A 75 -15.12 -22.14 -13.73
C ASN A 75 -14.16 -22.99 -12.89
N PHE A 76 -13.19 -22.35 -12.22
CA PHE A 76 -12.26 -22.96 -11.26
C PHE A 76 -12.48 -22.42 -9.84
N ASP A 77 -13.66 -21.89 -9.52
CA ASP A 77 -13.93 -21.33 -8.20
C ASP A 77 -13.73 -22.39 -7.10
N GLY A 78 -12.91 -22.08 -6.09
CA GLY A 78 -12.58 -23.01 -5.00
C GLY A 78 -11.74 -24.23 -5.41
N ALA A 79 -11.29 -24.32 -6.66
CA ALA A 79 -10.48 -25.46 -7.11
C ALA A 79 -9.08 -25.44 -6.49
N VAL A 80 -8.53 -26.64 -6.23
CA VAL A 80 -7.16 -26.82 -5.71
C VAL A 80 -6.23 -27.23 -6.85
N LEU A 81 -5.50 -26.25 -7.39
CA LEU A 81 -4.55 -26.40 -8.50
C LEU A 81 -3.09 -26.40 -8.00
N TYR A 82 -2.86 -26.89 -6.78
CA TYR A 82 -1.55 -26.91 -6.16
C TYR A 82 -0.52 -27.65 -7.03
N LYS A 83 0.56 -26.91 -7.39
CA LYS A 83 1.62 -27.40 -8.30
C LYS A 83 1.11 -27.92 -9.66
N ALA A 84 -0.04 -27.46 -10.12
CA ALA A 84 -0.52 -27.76 -11.46
C ALA A 84 0.36 -27.08 -12.53
N LYS A 85 0.38 -27.66 -13.72
CA LYS A 85 1.04 -27.08 -14.89
C LYS A 85 -0.03 -26.41 -15.77
N LEU A 86 0.15 -25.10 -15.97
CA LEU A 86 -0.76 -24.25 -16.72
C LEU A 86 -0.03 -23.51 -17.85
N ASP A 87 1.20 -23.93 -18.18
CA ASP A 87 2.06 -23.20 -19.11
C ASP A 87 1.40 -23.11 -20.50
N ASP A 88 1.44 -21.92 -21.10
CA ASP A 88 0.82 -21.60 -22.39
C ASP A 88 -0.72 -21.82 -22.45
N ALA A 89 -1.42 -21.99 -21.31
CA ALA A 89 -2.86 -22.19 -21.27
C ALA A 89 -3.65 -20.88 -21.40
N GLU A 90 -4.86 -20.94 -21.92
CA GLU A 90 -5.75 -19.80 -22.16
C GLU A 90 -6.94 -19.82 -21.19
N PHE A 91 -7.06 -18.82 -20.30
CA PHE A 91 -8.13 -18.67 -19.32
C PHE A 91 -8.93 -17.37 -19.50
N LEU A 92 -9.11 -16.93 -20.74
CA LEU A 92 -9.85 -15.70 -21.04
C LEU A 92 -11.25 -15.72 -20.41
N GLY A 93 -11.54 -14.76 -19.50
CA GLY A 93 -12.83 -14.68 -18.82
C GLY A 93 -13.16 -15.83 -17.87
N ALA A 94 -12.20 -16.71 -17.55
CA ALA A 94 -12.39 -17.78 -16.57
C ALA A 94 -12.51 -17.23 -15.14
N THR A 95 -13.07 -18.02 -14.21
CA THR A 95 -13.18 -17.65 -12.81
C THR A 95 -12.34 -18.55 -11.91
N PHE A 96 -11.67 -17.94 -10.91
CA PHE A 96 -10.78 -18.60 -9.95
C PHE A 96 -11.03 -18.09 -8.51
N ARG A 97 -12.25 -17.73 -8.17
CA ARG A 97 -12.57 -17.21 -6.83
C ARG A 97 -12.20 -18.21 -5.75
N GLY A 98 -11.33 -17.80 -4.83
CA GLY A 98 -10.87 -18.67 -3.73
C GLY A 98 -10.08 -19.90 -4.17
N ALA A 99 -9.64 -19.99 -5.41
CA ALA A 99 -8.83 -21.10 -5.91
C ALA A 99 -7.41 -21.09 -5.32
N ASN A 100 -6.82 -22.29 -5.14
CA ASN A 100 -5.46 -22.47 -4.68
C ASN A 100 -4.54 -22.90 -5.83
N LEU A 101 -3.76 -21.95 -6.36
CA LEU A 101 -2.76 -22.18 -7.42
C LEU A 101 -1.32 -22.12 -6.87
N SER A 102 -1.13 -22.36 -5.57
CA SER A 102 0.21 -22.27 -4.96
C SER A 102 1.21 -23.20 -5.64
N GLY A 103 2.39 -22.65 -5.97
CA GLY A 103 3.47 -23.38 -6.61
C GLY A 103 3.18 -23.86 -8.03
N CYS A 104 2.10 -23.40 -8.68
CA CYS A 104 1.81 -23.77 -10.07
C CYS A 104 2.87 -23.18 -11.04
N SER A 105 2.98 -23.79 -12.22
CA SER A 105 3.69 -23.22 -13.37
C SER A 105 2.66 -22.72 -14.36
N ALA A 106 2.69 -21.45 -14.71
CA ALA A 106 1.75 -20.80 -15.60
C ALA A 106 2.47 -19.77 -16.51
N ALA A 107 3.68 -20.13 -16.95
CA ALA A 107 4.45 -19.27 -17.84
C ALA A 107 3.70 -19.08 -19.16
N LYS A 108 3.66 -17.83 -19.66
CA LYS A 108 2.98 -17.41 -20.89
C LYS A 108 1.48 -17.69 -20.95
N SER A 109 0.85 -17.94 -19.79
CA SER A 109 -0.60 -18.21 -19.73
C SER A 109 -1.40 -16.92 -19.91
N GLY A 110 -2.61 -17.04 -20.45
CA GLY A 110 -3.55 -15.95 -20.65
C GLY A 110 -4.67 -15.92 -19.63
N PHE A 111 -4.63 -15.01 -18.65
CA PHE A 111 -5.70 -14.75 -17.67
C PHE A 111 -6.48 -13.45 -17.99
N GLY A 112 -6.49 -13.01 -19.25
CA GLY A 112 -7.19 -11.78 -19.61
C GLY A 112 -8.66 -11.81 -19.21
N MET A 113 -9.18 -10.69 -18.66
CA MET A 113 -10.58 -10.53 -18.23
C MET A 113 -11.07 -11.59 -17.22
N SER A 114 -10.17 -12.38 -16.63
CA SER A 114 -10.53 -13.40 -15.63
C SER A 114 -10.87 -12.80 -14.27
N ILE A 115 -11.63 -13.54 -13.45
CA ILE A 115 -11.98 -13.15 -12.09
C ILE A 115 -11.19 -14.04 -11.11
N ILE A 116 -10.20 -13.42 -10.44
CA ILE A 116 -9.23 -14.11 -9.58
C ILE A 116 -9.32 -13.56 -8.14
N THR A 117 -10.51 -13.34 -7.66
CA THR A 117 -10.72 -12.77 -6.32
C THR A 117 -10.41 -13.76 -5.21
N SER A 118 -9.61 -13.36 -4.22
CA SER A 118 -9.22 -14.17 -3.06
C SER A 118 -8.53 -15.51 -3.41
N ALA A 119 -7.89 -15.57 -4.58
CA ALA A 119 -7.12 -16.73 -5.01
C ALA A 119 -5.70 -16.70 -4.42
N THR A 120 -5.06 -17.86 -4.32
CA THR A 120 -3.69 -18.00 -3.82
C THR A 120 -2.77 -18.50 -4.91
N PHE A 121 -1.73 -17.71 -5.24
CA PHE A 121 -0.65 -18.05 -6.17
C PHE A 121 0.72 -18.12 -5.46
N PHE A 122 0.73 -18.29 -4.15
CA PHE A 122 1.98 -18.31 -3.39
C PHE A 122 3.05 -19.18 -4.05
N ASP A 123 4.26 -18.62 -4.27
CA ASP A 123 5.40 -19.31 -4.91
C ASP A 123 5.12 -19.85 -6.33
N ALA A 124 4.14 -19.29 -7.05
CA ALA A 124 3.84 -19.67 -8.43
C ALA A 124 4.83 -19.06 -9.43
N ARG A 125 5.00 -19.69 -10.58
CA ARG A 125 5.85 -19.25 -11.68
C ARG A 125 4.99 -18.88 -12.87
N MET A 126 4.94 -17.56 -13.18
CA MET A 126 4.00 -17.02 -14.17
C MET A 126 4.71 -16.04 -15.12
N GLU A 127 6.00 -16.27 -15.39
CA GLU A 127 6.77 -15.38 -16.26
C GLU A 127 6.10 -15.25 -17.64
N ASP A 128 6.06 -14.04 -18.18
CA ASP A 128 5.42 -13.68 -19.47
C ASP A 128 3.88 -13.90 -19.51
N ALA A 129 3.21 -14.15 -18.38
CA ALA A 129 1.76 -14.31 -18.35
C ALA A 129 1.02 -12.97 -18.54
N THR A 130 -0.24 -13.02 -18.99
CA THR A 130 -1.07 -11.82 -19.19
C THR A 130 -2.33 -11.84 -18.35
N PHE A 131 -2.57 -10.74 -17.61
CA PHE A 131 -3.72 -10.46 -16.76
C PHE A 131 -4.46 -9.19 -17.20
N VAL A 132 -4.42 -8.88 -18.50
CA VAL A 132 -5.05 -7.67 -19.05
C VAL A 132 -6.53 -7.63 -18.69
N GLU A 133 -6.95 -6.50 -18.04
CA GLU A 133 -8.33 -6.29 -17.57
C GLU A 133 -8.85 -7.36 -16.61
N ALA A 134 -7.97 -8.16 -15.98
CA ALA A 134 -8.35 -9.16 -14.99
C ALA A 134 -8.68 -8.51 -13.64
N GLN A 135 -9.58 -9.15 -12.88
CA GLN A 135 -9.88 -8.80 -11.49
C GLN A 135 -9.08 -9.74 -10.57
N VAL A 136 -7.97 -9.24 -10.01
CA VAL A 136 -7.07 -10.02 -9.14
C VAL A 136 -7.14 -9.52 -7.68
N CYS A 137 -8.31 -9.08 -7.27
CA CYS A 137 -8.51 -8.46 -5.96
C CYS A 137 -8.31 -9.43 -4.79
N GLN A 138 -7.71 -8.94 -3.69
CA GLN A 138 -7.55 -9.67 -2.43
C GLN A 138 -6.81 -11.02 -2.57
N SER A 139 -5.98 -11.15 -3.58
CA SER A 139 -5.28 -12.40 -3.90
C SER A 139 -3.87 -12.42 -3.33
N ASP A 140 -3.40 -13.62 -2.98
CA ASP A 140 -2.05 -13.85 -2.46
C ASP A 140 -1.09 -14.23 -3.59
N LEU A 141 -0.26 -13.27 -4.02
CA LEU A 141 0.78 -13.46 -5.04
C LEU A 141 2.19 -13.33 -4.43
N ARG A 142 2.34 -13.62 -3.14
CA ARG A 142 3.62 -13.54 -2.44
C ARG A 142 4.65 -14.51 -3.01
N ALA A 143 5.90 -14.01 -3.12
CA ALA A 143 7.05 -14.79 -3.61
C ALA A 143 6.86 -15.36 -5.03
N THR A 144 5.90 -14.85 -5.81
CA THR A 144 5.66 -15.28 -7.19
C THR A 144 6.72 -14.76 -8.15
N LYS A 145 6.94 -15.48 -9.25
CA LYS A 145 7.76 -15.04 -10.38
C LYS A 145 6.85 -14.51 -11.49
N LEU A 146 6.84 -13.19 -11.64
CA LEU A 146 5.95 -12.45 -12.55
C LEU A 146 6.74 -11.64 -13.58
N ALA A 147 8.02 -11.94 -13.79
CA ALA A 147 8.83 -11.15 -14.71
C ALA A 147 8.15 -11.06 -16.10
N ARG A 148 8.09 -9.85 -16.66
CA ARG A 148 7.48 -9.48 -17.95
C ARG A 148 5.98 -9.78 -18.06
N CYS A 149 5.28 -9.98 -16.93
CA CYS A 149 3.82 -10.10 -16.93
C CYS A 149 3.14 -8.80 -17.35
N ARG A 150 1.91 -8.92 -17.87
CA ARG A 150 1.11 -7.80 -18.31
C ARG A 150 -0.16 -7.70 -17.48
N PHE A 151 -0.25 -6.66 -16.63
CA PHE A 151 -1.43 -6.33 -15.83
C PHE A 151 -2.18 -5.09 -16.35
N PHE A 152 -1.98 -4.73 -17.61
CA PHE A 152 -2.61 -3.53 -18.19
C PHE A 152 -4.11 -3.47 -17.89
N GLY A 153 -4.57 -2.38 -17.24
CA GLY A 153 -5.97 -2.16 -16.87
C GLY A 153 -6.54 -3.12 -15.81
N ALA A 154 -5.73 -3.99 -15.20
CA ALA A 154 -6.19 -4.94 -14.19
C ALA A 154 -6.58 -4.24 -12.87
N ASP A 155 -7.45 -4.88 -12.11
CA ASP A 155 -7.80 -4.51 -10.75
C ASP A 155 -7.07 -5.41 -9.74
N LEU A 156 -6.13 -4.81 -8.98
CA LEU A 156 -5.26 -5.49 -8.02
C LEU A 156 -5.56 -5.06 -6.58
N GLU A 157 -6.76 -4.54 -6.34
CA GLU A 157 -7.16 -4.04 -5.02
C GLU A 157 -6.87 -5.05 -3.92
N GLN A 158 -6.12 -4.61 -2.87
CA GLN A 158 -5.77 -5.39 -1.68
C GLN A 158 -5.03 -6.70 -1.95
N SER A 159 -4.37 -6.85 -3.11
CA SER A 159 -3.58 -8.04 -3.43
C SER A 159 -2.17 -7.95 -2.83
N ASP A 160 -1.64 -9.11 -2.43
CA ASP A 160 -0.32 -9.20 -1.81
C ASP A 160 0.73 -9.72 -2.79
N PHE A 161 1.62 -8.81 -3.25
CA PHE A 161 2.77 -9.09 -4.10
C PHE A 161 4.09 -9.06 -3.33
N SER A 162 4.04 -9.14 -1.99
CA SER A 162 5.28 -9.03 -1.22
C SER A 162 6.27 -10.12 -1.58
N GLN A 163 7.54 -9.74 -1.72
CA GLN A 163 8.65 -10.60 -2.14
C GLN A 163 8.51 -11.17 -3.58
N ALA A 164 7.57 -10.71 -4.38
CA ALA A 164 7.41 -11.14 -5.77
C ALA A 164 8.53 -10.56 -6.66
N ASP A 165 8.92 -11.33 -7.67
CA ASP A 165 9.81 -10.89 -8.74
C ASP A 165 8.96 -10.39 -9.92
N MET A 166 8.93 -9.07 -10.10
CA MET A 166 8.10 -8.37 -11.09
C MET A 166 8.98 -7.51 -12.02
N GLU A 167 10.15 -8.02 -12.40
CA GLU A 167 11.02 -7.34 -13.35
C GLU A 167 10.31 -7.14 -14.70
N ASP A 168 10.37 -5.91 -15.24
CA ASP A 168 9.76 -5.50 -16.51
C ASP A 168 8.24 -5.71 -16.63
N VAL A 169 7.50 -5.74 -15.50
CA VAL A 169 6.05 -5.89 -15.50
C VAL A 169 5.35 -4.63 -16.02
N ASP A 170 4.28 -4.81 -16.80
CA ASP A 170 3.41 -3.75 -17.26
C ASP A 170 2.20 -3.56 -16.32
N PHE A 171 2.26 -2.52 -15.47
CA PHE A 171 1.19 -2.09 -14.55
C PHE A 171 0.45 -0.83 -15.03
N ARG A 172 0.52 -0.51 -16.31
CA ARG A 172 -0.16 0.68 -16.81
C ARG A 172 -1.67 0.59 -16.62
N GLU A 173 -2.28 1.70 -16.20
CA GLU A 173 -3.73 1.84 -15.97
C GLU A 173 -4.31 0.90 -14.90
N THR A 174 -3.48 0.20 -14.11
CA THR A 174 -3.93 -0.70 -13.04
C THR A 174 -4.52 0.06 -11.86
N ASN A 175 -5.50 -0.54 -11.18
CA ASN A 175 -5.91 -0.17 -9.84
C ASN A 175 -5.08 -0.95 -8.82
N ILE A 176 -4.30 -0.24 -7.98
CA ILE A 176 -3.41 -0.83 -6.97
C ILE A 176 -3.79 -0.41 -5.54
N ASP A 177 -5.07 -0.11 -5.31
CA ASP A 177 -5.57 0.30 -4.00
C ASP A 177 -5.29 -0.75 -2.92
N GLY A 178 -4.55 -0.35 -1.87
CA GLY A 178 -4.18 -1.25 -0.79
C GLY A 178 -3.30 -2.45 -1.17
N ALA A 179 -2.74 -2.48 -2.40
CA ALA A 179 -1.85 -3.55 -2.83
C ALA A 179 -0.52 -3.52 -2.04
N ASN A 180 0.03 -4.69 -1.73
CA ASN A 180 1.26 -4.81 -0.96
C ASN A 180 2.44 -5.22 -1.86
N PHE A 181 3.38 -4.28 -2.09
CA PHE A 181 4.61 -4.50 -2.86
C PHE A 181 5.86 -4.57 -1.99
N ARG A 182 5.73 -4.87 -0.69
CA ARG A 182 6.87 -4.90 0.23
C ARG A 182 7.92 -5.90 -0.22
N HIS A 183 9.17 -5.43 -0.29
CA HIS A 183 10.33 -6.25 -0.70
C HIS A 183 10.19 -6.91 -2.08
N ALA A 184 9.29 -6.44 -2.93
CA ALA A 184 9.16 -6.91 -4.30
C ALA A 184 10.23 -6.28 -5.21
N SER A 185 10.64 -6.99 -6.25
CA SER A 185 11.46 -6.46 -7.34
C SER A 185 10.55 -5.89 -8.43
N LEU A 186 10.56 -4.56 -8.61
CA LEU A 186 9.79 -3.85 -9.65
C LEU A 186 10.73 -3.24 -10.70
N ARG A 187 11.96 -3.75 -10.78
CA ARG A 187 12.95 -3.20 -11.70
C ARG A 187 12.42 -3.19 -13.13
N GLY A 188 12.57 -2.05 -13.81
CA GLY A 188 12.10 -1.89 -15.20
C GLY A 188 10.57 -1.86 -15.38
N ALA A 189 9.78 -1.97 -14.32
CA ALA A 189 8.32 -1.98 -14.40
C ALA A 189 7.76 -0.67 -15.01
N GLN A 190 6.57 -0.74 -15.60
CA GLN A 190 5.85 0.39 -16.17
C GLN A 190 4.64 0.72 -15.30
N LEU A 191 4.61 1.89 -14.65
CA LEU A 191 3.56 2.32 -13.71
C LEU A 191 2.76 3.53 -14.23
N ARG A 192 2.82 3.82 -15.53
CA ARG A 192 2.09 4.96 -16.11
C ARG A 192 0.59 4.80 -15.88
N ASP A 193 -0.04 5.86 -15.39
CA ASP A 193 -1.48 5.94 -15.12
C ASP A 193 -2.00 4.89 -14.11
N ALA A 194 -1.12 4.28 -13.28
CA ALA A 194 -1.53 3.45 -12.15
C ALA A 194 -2.32 4.31 -11.14
N ARG A 195 -3.44 3.76 -10.64
CA ARG A 195 -4.43 4.47 -9.82
C ARG A 195 -4.41 3.99 -8.37
N ASN A 196 -4.84 4.87 -7.44
CA ASN A 196 -5.05 4.57 -6.01
C ASN A 196 -3.79 4.09 -5.26
N TYR A 197 -2.62 4.54 -5.70
CA TYR A 197 -1.30 4.11 -5.18
C TYR A 197 -1.01 4.59 -3.75
N THR A 198 -1.80 5.52 -3.19
CA THR A 198 -1.55 6.13 -1.87
C THR A 198 -1.76 5.17 -0.71
N GLU A 199 -2.61 4.18 -0.88
CA GLU A 199 -2.89 3.13 0.12
C GLU A 199 -2.05 1.86 -0.10
N ALA A 200 -1.29 1.80 -1.21
CA ALA A 200 -0.40 0.68 -1.50
C ALA A 200 0.87 0.73 -0.64
N GLU A 201 1.42 -0.44 -0.27
CA GLU A 201 2.62 -0.56 0.56
C GLU A 201 3.88 -0.82 -0.28
N TRP A 202 4.88 0.10 -0.21
CA TRP A 202 6.08 0.07 -1.06
C TRP A 202 7.39 -0.17 -0.30
N ILE A 203 7.32 -0.55 0.98
CA ILE A 203 8.50 -0.63 1.85
C ILE A 203 9.47 -1.70 1.36
N GLY A 204 10.72 -1.29 1.09
CA GLY A 204 11.79 -2.18 0.65
C GLY A 204 11.65 -2.69 -0.78
N SER A 205 10.72 -2.14 -1.58
CA SER A 205 10.61 -2.49 -3.01
C SER A 205 11.79 -1.95 -3.82
N ASP A 206 12.26 -2.74 -4.79
CA ASP A 206 13.30 -2.32 -5.74
C ASP A 206 12.64 -1.61 -6.93
N ILE A 207 12.81 -0.28 -6.97
CA ILE A 207 12.20 0.61 -8.00
C ILE A 207 13.22 1.13 -9.02
N ARG A 208 14.36 0.47 -9.17
CA ARG A 208 15.36 0.89 -10.15
C ARG A 208 14.85 0.69 -11.58
N ASP A 209 15.23 1.59 -12.44
CA ASP A 209 14.92 1.57 -13.87
C ASP A 209 13.41 1.59 -14.21
N ILE A 210 12.52 1.93 -13.23
CA ILE A 210 11.07 2.07 -13.47
C ILE A 210 10.80 3.26 -14.39
N ASP A 211 9.92 3.06 -15.38
CA ASP A 211 9.35 4.16 -16.16
C ASP A 211 8.21 4.85 -15.39
N PHE A 212 8.52 5.99 -14.78
CA PHE A 212 7.55 6.85 -14.11
C PHE A 212 6.97 7.96 -15.01
N THR A 213 7.05 7.83 -16.32
CA THR A 213 6.46 8.82 -17.23
C THR A 213 4.96 8.95 -16.93
N GLY A 214 4.53 10.18 -16.60
CA GLY A 214 3.15 10.45 -16.16
C GLY A 214 2.82 10.04 -14.72
N ALA A 215 3.75 9.40 -13.97
CA ALA A 215 3.54 8.92 -12.59
C ALA A 215 4.52 9.57 -11.58
N TYR A 216 4.87 10.86 -11.78
CA TYR A 216 5.83 11.56 -10.90
C TYR A 216 5.45 11.54 -9.42
N LEU A 217 4.16 11.73 -9.11
CA LEU A 217 3.68 11.73 -7.72
C LEU A 217 3.80 10.35 -7.07
N LEU A 218 3.60 9.29 -7.82
CA LEU A 218 3.81 7.92 -7.34
C LEU A 218 5.28 7.68 -6.99
N ARG A 219 6.20 8.10 -7.86
CA ARG A 219 7.64 8.01 -7.59
C ARG A 219 8.02 8.71 -6.29
N GLN A 220 7.54 9.96 -6.13
CA GLN A 220 7.79 10.73 -4.91
C GLN A 220 7.20 10.03 -3.68
N HIS A 221 6.00 9.50 -3.78
CA HIS A 221 5.33 8.77 -2.70
C HIS A 221 6.16 7.56 -2.23
N ILE A 222 6.64 6.73 -3.16
CA ILE A 222 7.47 5.55 -2.84
C ILE A 222 8.77 5.94 -2.14
N ILE A 223 9.46 6.98 -2.64
CA ILE A 223 10.71 7.47 -2.05
C ILE A 223 10.48 7.99 -0.63
N ASP A 224 9.42 8.78 -0.42
CA ASP A 224 9.07 9.34 0.88
C ASP A 224 8.73 8.25 1.90
N GLU A 225 7.99 7.22 1.50
CA GLU A 225 7.65 6.09 2.39
C GLU A 225 8.89 5.30 2.82
N ASN A 226 9.75 4.96 1.88
CA ASN A 226 10.98 4.23 2.18
C ASN A 226 11.89 5.06 3.10
N PHE A 227 12.06 6.36 2.82
CA PHE A 227 12.83 7.27 3.68
C PHE A 227 12.26 7.30 5.12
N LEU A 228 10.95 7.46 5.28
CA LEU A 228 10.30 7.50 6.60
C LEU A 228 10.45 6.17 7.35
N TYR A 229 10.38 5.05 6.64
CA TYR A 229 10.59 3.73 7.20
C TYR A 229 12.04 3.54 7.70
N GLU A 230 13.03 3.87 6.88
CA GLU A 230 14.45 3.79 7.24
C GLU A 230 14.75 4.72 8.42
N PHE A 231 14.32 5.99 8.37
CA PHE A 231 14.49 6.95 9.44
C PHE A 231 13.92 6.45 10.77
N ARG A 232 12.69 5.89 10.74
CA ARG A 232 12.04 5.34 11.94
C ARG A 232 12.81 4.19 12.57
N ASN A 233 13.45 3.36 11.75
CA ASN A 233 14.12 2.14 12.20
C ASN A 233 15.63 2.32 12.47
N GLN A 234 16.21 3.47 12.18
CA GLN A 234 17.63 3.74 12.32
C GLN A 234 18.10 3.72 13.79
N SER A 235 17.32 4.28 14.73
CA SER A 235 17.66 4.33 16.15
C SER A 235 16.43 4.52 17.05
N LYS A 236 16.59 4.34 18.38
CA LYS A 236 15.52 4.66 19.35
C LYS A 236 15.14 6.14 19.33
N LEU A 237 16.13 7.02 19.13
CA LEU A 237 15.91 8.47 19.06
C LEU A 237 15.15 8.85 17.80
N SER A 238 15.55 8.35 16.62
CA SER A 238 14.86 8.62 15.37
C SER A 238 13.42 8.09 15.38
N LYS A 239 13.17 6.95 16.03
CA LYS A 239 11.81 6.45 16.24
C LYS A 239 10.94 7.44 17.05
N TYR A 240 11.48 7.98 18.14
CA TYR A 240 10.78 9.00 18.93
C TYR A 240 10.52 10.27 18.12
N VAL A 241 11.55 10.78 17.43
CA VAL A 241 11.45 11.97 16.56
C VAL A 241 10.41 11.74 15.45
N TYR A 242 10.38 10.55 14.84
CA TYR A 242 9.38 10.18 13.83
C TYR A 242 7.95 10.31 14.36
N TYR A 243 7.65 9.80 15.56
CA TYR A 243 6.29 9.88 16.11
C TYR A 243 5.89 11.33 16.44
N VAL A 244 6.81 12.12 17.00
CA VAL A 244 6.57 13.56 17.23
C VAL A 244 6.31 14.27 15.90
N TRP A 245 7.13 14.01 14.89
CA TRP A 245 7.01 14.61 13.57
C TRP A 245 5.70 14.20 12.86
N LYS A 246 5.35 12.91 12.93
CA LYS A 246 4.08 12.38 12.39
C LYS A 246 2.87 13.04 13.07
N TRP A 247 2.89 13.17 14.40
CA TRP A 247 1.79 13.75 15.15
C TRP A 247 1.63 15.26 14.88
N THR A 248 2.72 16.00 14.83
CA THR A 248 2.70 17.46 14.70
C THR A 248 2.42 17.96 13.30
N SER A 249 2.96 17.31 12.26
CA SER A 249 2.91 17.79 10.87
C SER A 249 2.62 16.73 9.83
N ASP A 250 2.30 15.50 10.25
CA ASP A 250 2.20 14.35 9.34
C ASP A 250 3.48 14.18 8.51
N CYS A 251 4.60 14.15 9.22
CA CYS A 251 5.94 14.09 8.61
C CYS A 251 6.21 15.21 7.58
N GLY A 252 5.68 16.42 7.83
CA GLY A 252 5.83 17.57 6.94
C GLY A 252 4.80 17.66 5.82
N ARG A 253 3.86 16.73 5.73
CA ARG A 253 2.82 16.73 4.69
C ARG A 253 1.67 17.71 4.98
N SER A 254 1.34 17.99 6.25
CA SER A 254 0.21 18.82 6.66
C SER A 254 0.62 20.17 7.27
N MET A 255 0.46 21.25 6.50
CA MET A 255 0.63 22.62 7.00
C MET A 255 -0.39 23.00 8.08
N ILE A 256 -1.63 22.52 7.95
CA ILE A 256 -2.71 22.85 8.89
C ILE A 256 -2.39 22.25 10.26
N ARG A 257 -2.01 20.96 10.33
CA ARG A 257 -1.60 20.33 11.60
C ARG A 257 -0.44 21.07 12.25
N TRP A 258 0.57 21.44 11.43
CA TRP A 258 1.72 22.21 11.93
C TRP A 258 1.29 23.60 12.46
N GLY A 259 0.45 24.34 11.74
CA GLY A 259 -0.10 25.62 12.19
C GLY A 259 -0.88 25.52 13.51
N VAL A 260 -1.73 24.49 13.64
CA VAL A 260 -2.45 24.22 14.90
C VAL A 260 -1.47 23.90 16.03
N PHE A 261 -0.44 23.10 15.78
CA PHE A 261 0.59 22.79 16.77
C PHE A 261 1.32 24.06 17.24
N LEU A 262 1.68 24.97 16.33
CA LEU A 262 2.31 26.26 16.69
C LEU A 262 1.38 27.14 17.51
N ALA A 263 0.10 27.22 17.14
CA ALA A 263 -0.89 27.99 17.90
C ALA A 263 -1.09 27.44 19.32
N LEU A 264 -1.16 26.11 19.45
CA LEU A 264 -1.25 25.44 20.77
C LEU A 264 0.02 25.68 21.60
N ASN A 265 1.18 25.72 20.97
CA ASN A 265 2.44 26.03 21.66
C ASN A 265 2.44 27.46 22.24
N ILE A 266 1.98 28.45 21.47
CA ILE A 266 1.82 29.83 21.95
C ILE A 266 0.88 29.88 23.16
N LEU A 267 -0.29 29.22 23.08
CA LEU A 267 -1.24 29.19 24.19
C LEU A 267 -0.66 28.48 25.42
N PHE A 268 0.07 27.40 25.24
CA PHE A 268 0.72 26.66 26.32
C PHE A 268 1.72 27.52 27.10
N PHE A 269 2.60 28.26 26.40
CA PHE A 269 3.52 29.15 27.07
C PHE A 269 2.84 30.37 27.68
N ALA A 270 1.78 30.90 27.08
CA ALA A 270 0.98 31.96 27.70
C ALA A 270 0.38 31.50 29.06
N VAL A 271 -0.12 30.26 29.13
CA VAL A 271 -0.60 29.68 30.38
C VAL A 271 0.51 29.46 31.38
N ILE A 272 1.70 29.03 30.96
CA ILE A 272 2.87 28.89 31.86
C ILE A 272 3.24 30.24 32.46
N TYR A 273 3.41 31.28 31.64
CA TYR A 273 3.76 32.64 32.14
C TYR A 273 2.70 33.19 33.09
N TRP A 274 1.42 33.08 32.72
CA TRP A 274 0.30 33.48 33.59
C TRP A 274 0.27 32.70 34.89
N GLY A 275 0.48 31.37 34.84
CA GLY A 275 0.52 30.50 36.00
C GLY A 275 1.70 30.78 36.94
N MET A 276 2.87 31.09 36.38
CA MET A 276 4.02 31.46 37.17
C MET A 276 3.73 32.70 38.04
N ASP A 277 3.15 33.75 37.48
CA ASP A 277 2.85 34.97 38.22
C ASP A 277 1.64 34.84 39.15
N THR A 278 0.68 33.96 38.81
CA THR A 278 -0.59 33.83 39.57
C THR A 278 -0.48 32.81 40.71
N TRP A 279 0.15 31.64 40.45
CA TRP A 279 0.18 30.53 41.39
C TRP A 279 1.50 30.31 42.10
N MET A 280 2.60 30.88 41.55
CA MET A 280 3.94 30.75 42.09
C MET A 280 4.64 32.13 42.09
N PRO A 281 4.08 33.16 42.74
CA PRO A 281 4.71 34.48 42.69
C PRO A 281 6.16 34.42 43.24
N PRO A 282 7.10 35.17 42.63
CA PRO A 282 8.49 35.14 43.07
C PRO A 282 8.65 35.68 44.48
N ALA A 283 9.72 35.23 45.17
CA ALA A 283 10.11 35.83 46.47
C ALA A 283 10.70 37.23 46.23
N GLU A 284 10.58 38.07 47.28
CA GLU A 284 11.23 39.40 47.26
C GLU A 284 12.69 39.28 46.81
N PRO A 285 13.21 40.28 46.05
CA PRO A 285 12.63 41.62 45.80
C PRO A 285 11.74 41.71 44.54
N PHE A 286 11.38 40.59 43.89
CA PHE A 286 10.64 40.62 42.63
C PHE A 286 9.12 40.62 42.87
N ALA A 287 8.42 41.58 42.22
CA ALA A 287 6.96 41.66 42.27
C ALA A 287 6.24 40.64 41.38
N SER A 288 6.90 40.21 40.29
CA SER A 288 6.40 39.20 39.32
C SER A 288 7.55 38.56 38.56
N HIS A 289 7.33 37.41 37.92
CA HIS A 289 8.33 36.79 37.04
C HIS A 289 8.56 37.57 35.76
N LEU A 290 7.50 38.27 35.25
CA LEU A 290 7.53 39.11 34.07
C LEU A 290 7.15 40.57 34.46
N THR A 291 7.88 41.55 33.99
CA THR A 291 7.55 42.96 34.21
C THR A 291 7.50 43.73 32.89
N LYS A 292 6.59 44.71 32.86
CA LYS A 292 6.55 45.71 31.80
C LYS A 292 7.57 46.83 32.12
N ILE A 293 8.41 47.16 31.18
CA ILE A 293 9.46 48.14 31.38
C ILE A 293 8.83 49.52 31.68
N GLY A 294 9.13 50.08 32.86
CA GLY A 294 8.63 51.38 33.31
C GLY A 294 7.31 51.35 34.10
N GLU A 295 6.57 50.26 34.17
CA GLU A 295 5.25 50.21 34.80
C GLU A 295 5.11 49.13 35.90
N GLY A 296 6.13 48.32 36.13
CA GLY A 296 6.06 47.21 37.10
C GLY A 296 5.48 45.92 36.53
N GLY A 297 4.72 45.15 37.32
CA GLY A 297 4.15 43.87 36.89
C GLY A 297 3.17 44.03 35.70
N LEU A 298 2.93 42.94 34.99
CA LEU A 298 1.96 42.92 33.88
C LEU A 298 0.54 43.24 34.38
N PRO A 299 -0.30 43.94 33.59
CA PRO A 299 -1.67 44.21 33.94
C PRO A 299 -2.42 42.87 34.21
N GLY A 300 -3.39 42.91 35.17
CA GLY A 300 -4.16 41.73 35.51
C GLY A 300 -4.89 41.09 34.30
N GLY A 301 -4.99 39.75 34.30
CA GLY A 301 -5.68 38.99 33.26
C GLY A 301 -4.73 38.18 32.39
N PHE A 302 -5.28 37.34 31.50
CA PHE A 302 -4.55 36.40 30.65
C PHE A 302 -3.95 37.04 29.37
N ILE A 303 -4.58 38.10 28.85
CA ILE A 303 -4.25 38.69 27.54
C ILE A 303 -2.79 39.24 27.48
N PRO A 304 -2.24 39.91 28.50
CA PRO A 304 -0.84 40.37 28.46
C PRO A 304 0.16 39.22 28.33
N TYR A 305 -0.09 38.08 28.95
CA TYR A 305 0.77 36.89 28.84
C TYR A 305 0.63 36.21 27.47
N LEU A 306 -0.56 36.20 26.89
CA LEU A 306 -0.77 35.74 25.50
C LEU A 306 -0.01 36.63 24.51
N TYR A 307 -0.10 37.96 24.67
CA TYR A 307 0.66 38.92 23.87
C TYR A 307 2.16 38.64 23.98
N TYR A 308 2.68 38.51 25.21
CA TYR A 308 4.09 38.22 25.43
C TYR A 308 4.52 36.91 24.78
N SER A 309 3.68 35.89 24.89
CA SER A 309 3.94 34.58 24.25
C SER A 309 3.99 34.70 22.73
N VAL A 310 3.07 35.42 22.09
CA VAL A 310 3.06 35.65 20.63
C VAL A 310 4.34 36.37 20.19
N VAL A 311 4.67 37.46 20.87
CA VAL A 311 5.87 38.29 20.54
C VAL A 311 7.15 37.49 20.71
N THR A 312 7.23 36.69 21.76
CA THR A 312 8.37 35.81 22.03
C THR A 312 8.49 34.71 20.98
N PHE A 313 7.38 33.99 20.69
CA PHE A 313 7.35 32.91 19.72
C PHE A 313 7.73 33.37 18.31
N THR A 314 7.24 34.54 17.91
CA THR A 314 7.52 35.13 16.59
C THR A 314 8.90 35.80 16.53
N THR A 315 9.65 35.80 17.64
CA THR A 315 10.98 36.43 17.77
C THR A 315 10.99 37.95 17.47
N LEU A 316 9.82 38.60 17.52
CA LEU A 316 9.71 40.07 17.33
C LEU A 316 10.39 40.85 18.43
N GLY A 317 10.25 40.39 19.69
CA GLY A 317 10.98 40.88 20.84
C GLY A 317 10.93 42.41 21.00
N TYR A 318 9.76 43.03 21.08
CA TYR A 318 9.63 44.49 21.21
C TYR A 318 10.36 45.05 22.44
N GLY A 319 10.71 44.19 23.39
CA GLY A 319 11.45 44.62 24.58
C GLY A 319 10.61 45.36 25.63
N ASP A 320 9.32 45.44 25.46
CA ASP A 320 8.37 46.07 26.38
C ASP A 320 8.08 45.24 27.64
N VAL A 321 8.25 43.90 27.54
CA VAL A 321 8.14 42.94 28.65
C VAL A 321 9.44 42.15 28.79
N ALA A 322 9.96 42.03 30.01
CA ALA A 322 11.19 41.29 30.29
C ALA A 322 11.07 40.37 31.50
N PRO A 323 11.72 39.17 31.48
CA PRO A 323 11.77 38.28 32.62
C PRO A 323 12.73 38.83 33.70
N GLN A 324 12.25 38.90 34.96
CA GLN A 324 13.02 39.37 36.08
C GLN A 324 13.70 38.24 36.87
N THR A 325 13.09 37.04 36.85
CA THR A 325 13.57 35.90 37.61
C THR A 325 14.31 34.89 36.74
N VAL A 326 15.22 34.12 37.34
CA VAL A 326 15.92 33.02 36.66
C VAL A 326 14.94 32.01 36.08
N ALA A 327 13.84 31.69 36.80
CA ALA A 327 12.80 30.79 36.29
C ALA A 327 12.14 31.36 35.02
N GLY A 328 11.76 32.63 35.01
CA GLY A 328 11.23 33.32 33.85
C GLY A 328 12.20 33.33 32.65
N GLN A 329 13.50 33.55 32.91
CA GLN A 329 14.55 33.50 31.88
C GLN A 329 14.72 32.12 31.27
N ILE A 330 14.67 31.02 32.08
CA ILE A 330 14.74 29.63 31.58
C ILE A 330 13.54 29.32 30.69
N VAL A 331 12.33 29.65 31.13
CA VAL A 331 11.12 29.44 30.33
C VAL A 331 11.20 30.24 29.01
N LEU A 332 11.68 31.45 29.05
CA LEU A 332 11.87 32.28 27.86
C LEU A 332 12.85 31.64 26.86
N ILE A 333 14.00 31.13 27.30
CA ILE A 333 15.00 30.47 26.45
C ILE A 333 14.38 29.26 25.77
N ILE A 334 13.65 28.42 26.52
CA ILE A 334 12.97 27.24 25.95
C ILE A 334 11.93 27.68 24.92
N HIS A 335 11.12 28.68 25.23
CA HIS A 335 10.06 29.15 24.34
C HIS A 335 10.62 29.75 23.04
N ILE A 336 11.65 30.59 23.09
CA ILE A 336 12.32 31.14 21.90
C ILE A 336 12.92 30.01 21.05
N SER A 337 13.58 29.04 21.69
CA SER A 337 14.18 27.90 20.98
C SER A 337 13.12 27.10 20.21
N ILE A 338 11.98 26.79 20.84
CA ILE A 338 10.87 26.09 20.19
C ILE A 338 10.24 26.95 19.08
N GLY A 339 10.05 28.25 19.32
CA GLY A 339 9.54 29.20 18.33
C GLY A 339 10.41 29.24 17.08
N TYR A 340 11.73 29.39 17.27
CA TYR A 340 12.68 29.43 16.15
C TYR A 340 12.69 28.15 15.33
N LEU A 341 12.74 26.99 15.99
CA LEU A 341 12.65 25.68 15.33
C LEU A 341 11.29 25.48 14.62
N GLY A 342 10.21 25.91 15.28
CA GLY A 342 8.86 25.80 14.73
C GLY A 342 8.64 26.63 13.47
N LEU A 343 9.09 27.87 13.46
CA LEU A 343 9.01 28.76 12.29
C LEU A 343 9.95 28.28 11.17
N GLY A 344 11.16 27.82 11.51
CA GLY A 344 12.10 27.24 10.54
C GLY A 344 11.52 26.00 9.84
N ALA A 345 10.88 25.12 10.58
CA ALA A 345 10.21 23.96 10.02
C ALA A 345 9.00 24.36 9.13
N LEU A 346 8.22 25.38 9.52
CA LEU A 346 7.14 25.92 8.69
C LEU A 346 7.65 26.43 7.34
N LEU A 347 8.75 27.17 7.34
CA LEU A 347 9.38 27.68 6.11
C LEU A 347 9.89 26.52 5.23
N SER A 348 10.47 25.48 5.83
CA SER A 348 10.91 24.28 5.13
C SER A 348 9.73 23.55 4.45
N ILE A 349 8.63 23.35 5.17
CA ILE A 349 7.40 22.71 4.62
C ILE A 349 6.84 23.55 3.45
N LEU A 350 6.82 24.88 3.59
CA LEU A 350 6.39 25.80 2.54
C LEU A 350 7.30 25.71 1.32
N ALA A 351 8.61 25.75 1.51
CA ALA A 351 9.58 25.65 0.43
C ALA A 351 9.41 24.34 -0.36
N THR A 352 9.27 23.22 0.33
CA THR A 352 9.04 21.91 -0.30
C THR A 352 7.74 21.89 -1.10
N LYS A 353 6.65 22.46 -0.56
CA LYS A 353 5.35 22.52 -1.29
C LYS A 353 5.36 23.44 -2.50
N PHE A 354 6.14 24.52 -2.47
CA PHE A 354 6.29 25.37 -3.66
C PHE A 354 7.20 24.74 -4.70
N ALA A 355 8.31 24.12 -4.29
CA ALA A 355 9.21 23.41 -5.21
C ALA A 355 8.50 22.25 -5.94
N SER A 356 7.62 21.51 -5.26
CA SER A 356 6.87 20.41 -5.86
C SER A 356 5.78 20.83 -6.88
N ARG A 357 5.45 22.12 -6.97
CA ARG A 357 4.50 22.67 -7.95
C ARG A 357 5.18 23.30 -9.18
N GLY A 358 6.49 23.44 -9.14
CA GLY A 358 7.26 24.08 -10.22
C GLY A 358 7.92 23.09 -11.19
N ASN A 359 7.77 21.79 -10.96
CA ASN A 359 8.18 20.69 -11.84
C ASN A 359 6.94 19.89 -12.22
#